data_7ea107f29523140f380bf1e376b24d46
#
_entry.id   7ea107f29523140f380bf1e376b24d46
#
_cell.length_a   1.000
_cell.length_b   1.000
_cell.length_c   1.000
_cell.angle_alpha   90.00
_cell.angle_beta   90.00
_cell.angle_gamma   90.00
#
_symmetry.space_group_name_H-M   'P 1'
#
loop_
_entity.id
_entity.type
_entity.pdbx_description
1 polymer ?
#
loop_
_entity_poly.entity_id
_entity_poly.type
_entity_poly.pdbx_seq_one_letter_code
_entity_poly.pdbx_strand_id
1 'polypeptide(L)'
;EKRMAYGQSKEEAEAEEEKGNHVVEEEPGKFRRIIAAPLPIDIYEIDAVKALLDADQIVIAAGGGGIPVLQQGTHLKGASAIIEKDYTAAKLAELVNAQTLLFLTAYDNLTIEKGTPNEKVFEQVSASDLHTYIKAGHFPAKTTFPKVDASIRFVTADSERKAVISNLDKAKSSLAGKTGTTITA
;
A
#
# COMPACT_ATOMS: atom_id res chain seq x y z
N GLU A 1 -10.99 4.58 2.65
CA GLU A 1 -11.10 5.64 3.67
C GLU A 1 -9.87 5.62 4.57
N LYS A 2 -9.23 6.76 4.76
CA LYS A 2 -8.02 6.90 5.58
C LYS A 2 -8.26 7.92 6.69
N ARG A 3 -7.75 7.63 7.88
CA ARG A 3 -7.87 8.52 9.04
C ARG A 3 -6.65 9.42 9.16
N MET A 4 -6.88 10.70 9.42
CA MET A 4 -5.80 11.67 9.62
C MET A 4 -5.05 11.38 10.94
N ALA A 5 -3.77 11.77 11.01
CA ALA A 5 -2.86 11.35 12.07
C ALA A 5 -3.19 11.88 13.47
N TYR A 6 -3.91 13.00 13.57
CA TYR A 6 -4.16 13.69 14.85
C TYR A 6 -5.60 13.49 15.32
N GLY A 7 -5.75 13.16 16.60
CA GLY A 7 -7.05 13.20 17.29
C GLY A 7 -7.50 14.65 17.53
N GLN A 8 -8.79 14.90 17.51
CA GLN A 8 -9.42 16.20 17.65
C GLN A 8 -10.36 16.21 18.85
N SER A 9 -10.53 17.35 19.49
CA SER A 9 -11.62 17.57 20.46
C SER A 9 -12.96 17.63 19.73
N LYS A 10 -14.06 17.64 20.49
CA LYS A 10 -15.39 17.77 19.92
C LYS A 10 -15.58 19.09 19.19
N GLU A 11 -15.09 20.18 19.75
CA GLU A 11 -15.18 21.52 19.15
C GLU A 11 -14.39 21.62 17.85
N GLU A 12 -13.19 21.00 17.81
CA GLU A 12 -12.38 20.91 16.59
C GLU A 12 -13.06 20.06 15.53
N ALA A 13 -13.72 18.97 15.92
CA ALA A 13 -14.47 18.11 15.03
C ALA A 13 -15.66 18.84 14.39
N GLU A 14 -16.46 19.56 15.20
CA GLU A 14 -17.58 20.37 14.73
C GLU A 14 -17.09 21.46 13.74
N ALA A 15 -15.97 22.12 14.03
CA ALA A 15 -15.38 23.11 13.13
C ALA A 15 -14.87 22.50 11.80
N GLU A 16 -14.43 21.24 11.80
CA GLU A 16 -14.06 20.54 10.57
C GLU A 16 -15.28 20.11 9.75
N GLU A 17 -16.38 19.70 10.40
CA GLU A 17 -17.64 19.38 9.73
C GLU A 17 -18.28 20.60 9.08
N GLU A 18 -18.22 21.77 9.72
CA GLU A 18 -18.67 23.05 9.13
C GLU A 18 -17.90 23.42 7.86
N LYS A 19 -16.63 23.01 7.74
CA LYS A 19 -15.82 23.17 6.52
C LYS A 19 -16.12 22.10 5.45
N GLY A 20 -17.07 21.18 5.71
CA GLY A 20 -17.43 20.10 4.80
C GLY A 20 -16.50 18.87 4.88
N ASN A 21 -15.68 18.77 5.91
CA ASN A 21 -14.86 17.58 6.16
C ASN A 21 -15.68 16.51 6.91
N HIS A 22 -15.30 15.24 6.70
CA HIS A 22 -15.90 14.13 7.42
C HIS A 22 -15.09 13.80 8.67
N VAL A 23 -15.76 13.66 9.80
CA VAL A 23 -15.15 13.31 11.08
C VAL A 23 -15.85 12.09 11.66
N VAL A 24 -15.11 11.23 12.33
CA VAL A 24 -15.64 10.06 13.05
C VAL A 24 -15.16 10.07 14.50
N GLU A 25 -16.02 9.70 15.42
CA GLU A 25 -15.64 9.42 16.79
C GLU A 25 -15.04 8.01 16.86
N GLU A 26 -13.75 7.90 17.23
CA GLU A 26 -13.06 6.61 17.36
C GLU A 26 -13.18 6.03 18.76
N GLU A 27 -13.14 6.90 19.75
CA GLU A 27 -13.32 6.59 21.18
C GLU A 27 -14.15 7.70 21.80
N PRO A 28 -14.86 7.48 22.90
CA PRO A 28 -15.67 8.52 23.55
C PRO A 28 -14.88 9.82 23.73
N GLY A 29 -15.36 10.90 23.10
CA GLY A 29 -14.74 12.23 23.13
C GLY A 29 -13.49 12.41 22.27
N LYS A 30 -13.05 11.40 21.48
CA LYS A 30 -11.92 11.50 20.57
C LYS A 30 -12.38 11.38 19.12
N PHE A 31 -12.25 12.44 18.40
CA PHE A 31 -12.68 12.57 17.02
C PHE A 31 -11.50 12.52 16.07
N ARG A 32 -11.72 12.03 14.86
CA ARG A 32 -10.71 11.98 13.82
C ARG A 32 -11.30 12.26 12.44
N ARG A 33 -10.68 13.21 11.75
CA ARG A 33 -11.01 13.48 10.36
C ARG A 33 -10.66 12.29 9.48
N ILE A 34 -11.59 11.92 8.63
CA ILE A 34 -11.42 10.88 7.61
C ILE A 34 -11.38 11.51 6.22
N ILE A 35 -10.70 10.84 5.31
CA ILE A 35 -10.58 11.27 3.92
C ILE A 35 -10.72 10.06 3.01
N ALA A 36 -11.25 10.25 1.81
CA ALA A 36 -11.33 9.21 0.80
C ALA A 36 -9.93 8.67 0.47
N ALA A 37 -9.82 7.35 0.38
CA ALA A 37 -8.58 6.68 0.00
C ALA A 37 -8.87 5.64 -1.10
N PRO A 38 -9.16 6.09 -2.33
CA PRO A 38 -9.44 5.20 -3.44
C PRO A 38 -8.18 4.45 -3.89
N LEU A 39 -8.38 3.33 -4.57
CA LEU A 39 -7.30 2.64 -5.26
C LEU A 39 -6.85 3.46 -6.49
N PRO A 40 -5.54 3.51 -6.79
CA PRO A 40 -5.05 4.15 -7.99
C PRO A 40 -5.50 3.34 -9.23
N ILE A 41 -6.00 4.05 -10.24
CA ILE A 41 -6.41 3.44 -11.51
C ILE A 41 -5.23 3.48 -12.49
N ASP A 42 -4.52 4.62 -12.52
CA ASP A 42 -3.44 4.90 -13.45
C ASP A 42 -2.43 5.86 -12.82
N ILE A 43 -1.29 6.05 -13.50
CA ILE A 43 -0.25 7.03 -13.16
C ILE A 43 -0.05 7.91 -14.38
N TYR A 44 -0.32 9.20 -14.25
CA TYR A 44 -0.35 10.12 -15.38
C TYR A 44 0.99 10.20 -16.14
N GLU A 45 2.11 10.14 -15.42
CA GLU A 45 3.46 10.23 -15.98
C GLU A 45 4.03 8.88 -16.45
N ILE A 46 3.20 7.84 -16.58
CA ILE A 46 3.69 6.48 -16.85
C ILE A 46 4.52 6.35 -18.13
N ASP A 47 4.18 7.09 -19.17
CA ASP A 47 4.93 7.04 -20.43
C ASP A 47 6.35 7.62 -20.26
N ALA A 48 6.50 8.69 -19.48
CA ALA A 48 7.81 9.23 -19.12
C ALA A 48 8.63 8.25 -18.29
N VAL A 49 7.99 7.57 -17.32
CA VAL A 49 8.65 6.52 -16.51
C VAL A 49 9.17 5.38 -17.40
N LYS A 50 8.34 4.87 -18.33
CA LYS A 50 8.74 3.82 -19.27
C LYS A 50 9.89 4.24 -20.15
N ALA A 51 9.83 5.46 -20.73
CA ALA A 51 10.89 5.98 -21.59
C ALA A 51 12.26 6.07 -20.84
N LEU A 52 12.24 6.45 -19.57
CA LEU A 52 13.44 6.50 -18.75
C LEU A 52 13.96 5.09 -18.42
N LEU A 53 13.08 4.15 -18.10
CA LEU A 53 13.46 2.74 -17.87
C LEU A 53 14.05 2.10 -19.14
N ASP A 54 13.48 2.36 -20.31
CA ASP A 54 14.00 1.88 -21.60
C ASP A 54 15.38 2.48 -21.93
N ALA A 55 15.70 3.63 -21.36
CA ALA A 55 17.00 4.27 -21.43
C ALA A 55 17.97 3.85 -20.30
N ASP A 56 17.70 2.73 -19.59
CA ASP A 56 18.48 2.21 -18.47
C ASP A 56 18.63 3.19 -17.29
N GLN A 57 17.64 4.08 -17.08
CA GLN A 57 17.65 5.01 -15.96
C GLN A 57 16.95 4.40 -14.74
N ILE A 58 17.45 4.74 -13.55
CA ILE A 58 16.77 4.45 -12.28
C ILE A 58 15.74 5.54 -12.04
N VAL A 59 14.47 5.16 -11.91
CA VAL A 59 13.37 6.11 -11.75
C VAL A 59 12.84 6.09 -10.32
N ILE A 60 12.73 7.27 -9.71
CA ILE A 60 12.04 7.48 -8.43
C ILE A 60 10.71 8.16 -8.75
N ALA A 61 9.60 7.48 -8.45
CA ALA A 61 8.26 7.95 -8.80
C ALA A 61 7.28 7.79 -7.63
N ALA A 62 6.15 8.50 -7.73
CA ALA A 62 4.97 8.40 -6.87
C ALA A 62 5.17 8.73 -5.37
N GLY A 63 6.39 8.89 -4.85
CA GLY A 63 6.65 9.30 -3.47
C GLY A 63 5.81 8.53 -2.44
N GLY A 64 5.07 9.24 -1.60
CA GLY A 64 4.18 8.68 -0.57
C GLY A 64 2.82 8.19 -1.06
N GLY A 65 2.61 8.02 -2.39
CA GLY A 65 1.37 7.57 -2.99
C GLY A 65 0.94 8.38 -4.22
N GLY A 66 1.61 9.51 -4.48
CA GLY A 66 1.29 10.42 -5.57
C GLY A 66 0.24 11.48 -5.20
N ILE A 67 0.07 12.45 -6.06
CA ILE A 67 -0.96 13.48 -5.95
C ILE A 67 -2.23 12.94 -6.62
N PRO A 68 -3.35 12.77 -5.86
CA PRO A 68 -4.58 12.27 -6.44
C PRO A 68 -5.21 13.33 -7.37
N VAL A 69 -5.48 12.90 -8.59
CA VAL A 69 -6.11 13.74 -9.62
C VAL A 69 -7.27 13.02 -10.29
N LEU A 70 -8.21 13.78 -10.78
CA LEU A 70 -9.31 13.34 -11.65
C LEU A 70 -9.09 13.89 -13.04
N GLN A 71 -9.13 13.03 -14.03
CA GLN A 71 -9.10 13.47 -15.43
C GLN A 71 -10.49 13.96 -15.87
N GLN A 72 -10.56 15.19 -16.31
CA GLN A 72 -11.77 15.82 -16.85
C GLN A 72 -11.49 16.32 -18.28
N GLY A 73 -11.76 15.48 -19.27
CA GLY A 73 -11.36 15.76 -20.64
C GLY A 73 -9.84 15.86 -20.77
N THR A 74 -9.33 17.01 -21.16
CA THR A 74 -7.88 17.29 -21.31
C THR A 74 -7.24 17.89 -20.06
N HIS A 75 -7.98 18.07 -18.98
CA HIS A 75 -7.49 18.73 -17.76
C HIS A 75 -7.42 17.74 -16.60
N LEU A 76 -6.41 17.93 -15.73
CA LEU A 76 -6.29 17.27 -14.46
C LEU A 76 -6.78 18.18 -13.34
N LYS A 77 -7.67 17.68 -12.51
CA LYS A 77 -8.18 18.38 -11.32
C LYS A 77 -7.74 17.63 -10.08
N GLY A 78 -7.17 18.32 -9.10
CA GLY A 78 -6.84 17.72 -7.80
C GLY A 78 -8.08 17.13 -7.11
N ALA A 79 -7.96 15.95 -6.55
CA ALA A 79 -9.01 15.29 -5.79
C ALA A 79 -8.76 15.41 -4.29
N SER A 80 -9.85 15.62 -3.51
CA SER A 80 -9.78 15.58 -2.05
C SER A 80 -9.72 14.12 -1.57
N ALA A 81 -8.55 13.51 -1.74
CA ALA A 81 -8.30 12.10 -1.45
C ALA A 81 -6.84 11.89 -1.02
N ILE A 82 -6.54 10.70 -0.53
CA ILE A 82 -5.17 10.21 -0.31
C ILE A 82 -5.04 8.86 -1.01
N ILE A 83 -3.98 8.67 -1.78
CA ILE A 83 -3.66 7.36 -2.35
C ILE A 83 -2.66 6.67 -1.43
N GLU A 84 -2.95 5.42 -1.05
CA GLU A 84 -2.05 4.62 -0.23
C GLU A 84 -0.84 4.18 -1.07
N LYS A 85 0.38 4.49 -0.60
CA LYS A 85 1.63 4.24 -1.32
C LYS A 85 1.84 2.79 -1.76
N ASP A 86 1.36 1.84 -0.95
CA ASP A 86 1.53 0.41 -1.23
C ASP A 86 0.73 0.00 -2.48
N TYR A 87 -0.48 0.56 -2.66
CA TYR A 87 -1.26 0.35 -3.89
C TYR A 87 -0.70 1.08 -5.09
N THR A 88 -0.13 2.28 -4.87
CA THR A 88 0.56 3.00 -5.97
C THR A 88 1.79 2.24 -6.44
N ALA A 89 2.57 1.66 -5.52
CA ALA A 89 3.73 0.85 -5.86
C ALA A 89 3.33 -0.39 -6.69
N ALA A 90 2.25 -1.08 -6.29
CA ALA A 90 1.72 -2.21 -7.05
C ALA A 90 1.21 -1.79 -8.43
N LYS A 91 0.50 -0.66 -8.52
CA LYS A 91 0.02 -0.12 -9.80
C LYS A 91 1.18 0.30 -10.71
N LEU A 92 2.19 0.97 -10.18
CA LEU A 92 3.40 1.31 -10.94
C LEU A 92 4.10 0.05 -11.47
N ALA A 93 4.32 -0.95 -10.61
CA ALA A 93 4.93 -2.21 -10.98
C ALA A 93 4.14 -2.93 -12.09
N GLU A 94 2.81 -2.93 -12.01
CA GLU A 94 1.91 -3.46 -13.05
C GLU A 94 2.10 -2.71 -14.37
N LEU A 95 2.05 -1.38 -14.35
CA LEU A 95 2.11 -0.53 -15.56
C LEU A 95 3.46 -0.59 -16.27
N VAL A 96 4.57 -0.75 -15.54
CA VAL A 96 5.91 -0.94 -16.13
C VAL A 96 6.23 -2.41 -16.40
N ASN A 97 5.27 -3.31 -16.17
CA ASN A 97 5.42 -4.75 -16.36
C ASN A 97 6.59 -5.34 -15.55
N ALA A 98 6.75 -4.91 -14.31
CA ALA A 98 7.76 -5.46 -13.41
C ALA A 98 7.47 -6.92 -13.06
N GLN A 99 8.51 -7.72 -12.93
CA GLN A 99 8.41 -9.13 -12.49
C GLN A 99 8.44 -9.26 -10.98
N THR A 100 9.03 -8.30 -10.28
CA THR A 100 9.19 -8.33 -8.83
C THR A 100 8.76 -7.00 -8.21
N LEU A 101 7.89 -7.06 -7.20
CA LEU A 101 7.54 -5.95 -6.33
C LEU A 101 8.14 -6.19 -4.94
N LEU A 102 9.03 -5.30 -4.50
CA LEU A 102 9.69 -5.42 -3.20
C LEU A 102 9.21 -4.33 -2.24
N PHE A 103 8.59 -4.73 -1.14
CA PHE A 103 8.27 -3.85 -0.02
C PHE A 103 9.34 -3.96 1.07
N LEU A 104 9.96 -2.84 1.41
CA LEU A 104 10.93 -2.74 2.47
C LEU A 104 10.28 -2.16 3.74
N THR A 105 10.47 -2.86 4.85
CA THR A 105 9.81 -2.62 6.14
C THR A 105 10.83 -2.60 7.28
N ALA A 106 10.35 -2.44 8.52
CA ALA A 106 11.17 -2.58 9.72
C ALA A 106 11.21 -4.04 10.26
N TYR A 107 10.57 -4.98 9.58
CA TYR A 107 10.56 -6.40 9.98
C TYR A 107 11.07 -7.31 8.85
N ASP A 108 11.59 -8.47 9.22
CA ASP A 108 12.25 -9.37 8.27
C ASP A 108 11.25 -10.14 7.40
N ASN A 109 10.21 -10.66 8.02
CA ASN A 109 9.21 -11.51 7.37
C ASN A 109 7.80 -11.11 7.79
N LEU A 110 6.84 -11.42 6.94
CA LEU A 110 5.44 -11.40 7.32
C LEU A 110 5.19 -12.45 8.40
N THR A 111 4.57 -12.04 9.50
CA THR A 111 4.35 -12.89 10.66
C THR A 111 2.93 -12.65 11.19
N ILE A 112 2.22 -13.71 11.52
CA ILE A 112 0.95 -13.66 12.23
C ILE A 112 1.10 -14.20 13.66
N GLU A 113 0.20 -13.77 14.55
CA GLU A 113 0.17 -14.16 15.97
C GLU A 113 1.52 -13.99 16.69
N LYS A 114 2.26 -12.92 16.32
CA LYS A 114 3.60 -12.65 16.84
C LYS A 114 3.64 -12.63 18.37
N GLY A 115 4.60 -13.34 18.94
CA GLY A 115 4.80 -13.42 20.39
C GLY A 115 3.84 -14.38 21.10
N THR A 116 3.06 -15.16 20.37
CA THR A 116 2.18 -16.19 20.93
C THR A 116 2.71 -17.60 20.61
N PRO A 117 2.22 -18.66 21.29
CA PRO A 117 2.57 -20.05 20.93
C PRO A 117 2.19 -20.46 19.51
N ASN A 118 1.30 -19.71 18.86
CA ASN A 118 0.83 -19.96 17.50
C ASN A 118 1.53 -19.05 16.48
N GLU A 119 2.62 -18.40 16.83
CA GLU A 119 3.37 -17.54 15.93
C GLU A 119 3.76 -18.30 14.66
N LYS A 120 3.42 -17.72 13.51
CA LYS A 120 3.79 -18.25 12.22
C LYS A 120 4.50 -17.20 11.38
N VAL A 121 5.74 -17.49 11.03
CA VAL A 121 6.58 -16.70 10.13
C VAL A 121 6.47 -17.27 8.73
N PHE A 122 6.25 -16.44 7.74
CA PHE A 122 6.16 -16.86 6.34
C PHE A 122 7.47 -16.58 5.62
N GLU A 123 8.09 -17.61 5.06
CA GLU A 123 9.16 -17.47 4.07
C GLU A 123 8.58 -17.41 2.65
N GLN A 124 7.59 -18.25 2.38
CA GLN A 124 6.81 -18.28 1.15
C GLN A 124 5.34 -18.46 1.49
N VAL A 125 4.47 -17.81 0.72
CA VAL A 125 3.01 -17.91 0.90
C VAL A 125 2.29 -17.58 -0.40
N SER A 126 1.18 -18.28 -0.69
CA SER A 126 0.36 -17.98 -1.84
C SER A 126 -0.62 -16.83 -1.56
N ALA A 127 -1.06 -16.17 -2.64
CA ALA A 127 -2.14 -15.18 -2.57
C ALA A 127 -3.43 -15.79 -1.97
N SER A 128 -3.74 -17.03 -2.31
CA SER A 128 -4.90 -17.77 -1.78
C SER A 128 -4.84 -17.95 -0.27
N ASP A 129 -3.68 -18.36 0.26
CA ASP A 129 -3.50 -18.52 1.70
C ASP A 129 -3.60 -17.17 2.42
N LEU A 130 -2.98 -16.12 1.86
CA LEU A 130 -3.07 -14.77 2.42
C LEU A 130 -4.50 -14.25 2.49
N HIS A 131 -5.35 -14.54 1.51
CA HIS A 131 -6.77 -14.21 1.58
C HIS A 131 -7.47 -14.85 2.79
N THR A 132 -7.09 -16.08 3.14
CA THR A 132 -7.62 -16.76 4.32
C THR A 132 -7.22 -16.05 5.60
N TYR A 133 -5.95 -15.66 5.72
CA TYR A 133 -5.44 -14.91 6.89
C TYR A 133 -6.00 -13.49 6.98
N ILE A 134 -6.26 -12.84 5.84
CA ILE A 134 -6.96 -11.54 5.81
C ILE A 134 -8.37 -11.67 6.38
N LYS A 135 -9.14 -12.67 5.92
CA LYS A 135 -10.50 -12.93 6.42
C LYS A 135 -10.53 -13.25 7.91
N ALA A 136 -9.50 -13.89 8.42
CA ALA A 136 -9.33 -14.17 9.85
C ALA A 136 -8.85 -12.95 10.67
N GLY A 137 -8.55 -11.81 10.02
CA GLY A 137 -8.18 -10.56 10.71
C GLY A 137 -6.74 -10.48 11.20
N HIS A 138 -5.84 -11.33 10.69
CA HIS A 138 -4.45 -11.37 11.17
C HIS A 138 -3.60 -10.15 10.78
N PHE A 139 -4.01 -9.34 9.80
CA PHE A 139 -3.21 -8.21 9.34
C PHE A 139 -3.83 -6.86 9.74
N PRO A 140 -3.13 -6.05 10.56
CA PRO A 140 -3.61 -4.75 10.97
C PRO A 140 -3.87 -3.83 9.78
N ALA A 141 -5.08 -3.25 9.73
CA ALA A 141 -5.58 -2.46 8.61
C ALA A 141 -4.72 -1.24 8.27
N LYS A 142 -4.04 -0.66 9.27
CA LYS A 142 -3.26 0.60 9.11
C LYS A 142 -1.81 0.38 8.67
N THR A 143 -1.28 -0.83 8.80
CA THR A 143 0.18 -1.06 8.61
C THR A 143 0.48 -2.19 7.66
N THR A 144 0.01 -3.40 7.93
CA THR A 144 0.40 -4.60 7.19
C THR A 144 -0.58 -4.94 6.08
N PHE A 145 -1.89 -4.77 6.33
CA PHE A 145 -2.93 -5.11 5.36
C PHE A 145 -2.73 -4.45 3.98
N PRO A 146 -2.44 -3.13 3.84
CA PRO A 146 -2.27 -2.52 2.52
C PRO A 146 -1.14 -3.15 1.71
N LYS A 147 -0.02 -3.53 2.34
CA LYS A 147 1.10 -4.20 1.67
C LYS A 147 0.73 -5.59 1.20
N VAL A 148 0.05 -6.35 2.05
CA VAL A 148 -0.39 -7.71 1.74
C VAL A 148 -1.41 -7.69 0.60
N ASP A 149 -2.44 -6.84 0.67
CA ASP A 149 -3.45 -6.71 -0.37
C ASP A 149 -2.85 -6.21 -1.70
N ALA A 150 -1.96 -5.22 -1.66
CA ALA A 150 -1.23 -4.73 -2.84
C ALA A 150 -0.36 -5.83 -3.47
N SER A 151 0.31 -6.64 -2.65
CA SER A 151 1.10 -7.80 -3.12
C SER A 151 0.21 -8.82 -3.82
N ILE A 152 -0.92 -9.19 -3.21
CA ILE A 152 -1.89 -10.13 -3.79
C ILE A 152 -2.36 -9.62 -5.16
N ARG A 153 -2.79 -8.35 -5.26
CA ARG A 153 -3.24 -7.76 -6.53
C ARG A 153 -2.19 -7.82 -7.60
N PHE A 154 -0.94 -7.55 -7.26
CA PHE A 154 0.17 -7.56 -8.20
C PHE A 154 0.46 -8.96 -8.74
N VAL A 155 0.53 -9.99 -7.88
CA VAL A 155 0.86 -11.35 -8.30
C VAL A 155 -0.31 -12.07 -8.97
N THR A 156 -1.55 -11.76 -8.61
CA THR A 156 -2.72 -12.38 -9.25
C THR A 156 -3.02 -11.82 -10.63
N ALA A 157 -2.47 -10.66 -10.99
CA ALA A 157 -2.61 -10.11 -12.32
C ALA A 157 -1.76 -10.85 -13.37
N ASP A 158 -0.70 -11.55 -12.96
CA ASP A 158 0.17 -12.35 -13.82
C ASP A 158 0.94 -13.36 -12.96
N SER A 159 0.81 -14.64 -13.25
CA SER A 159 1.39 -15.75 -12.46
C SER A 159 2.92 -15.81 -12.46
N GLU A 160 3.58 -15.14 -13.38
CA GLU A 160 5.04 -15.04 -13.42
C GLU A 160 5.60 -13.99 -12.43
N ARG A 161 4.72 -13.18 -11.86
CA ARG A 161 5.09 -12.13 -10.90
C ARG A 161 5.26 -12.68 -9.50
N LYS A 162 6.13 -12.03 -8.74
CA LYS A 162 6.29 -12.24 -7.30
C LYS A 162 6.34 -10.92 -6.55
N ALA A 163 5.81 -10.90 -5.34
CA ALA A 163 6.02 -9.82 -4.40
C ALA A 163 6.87 -10.31 -3.23
N VAL A 164 7.71 -9.44 -2.69
CA VAL A 164 8.57 -9.75 -1.55
C VAL A 164 8.37 -8.68 -0.49
N ILE A 165 8.16 -9.10 0.75
CA ILE A 165 8.11 -8.20 1.92
C ILE A 165 9.29 -8.54 2.81
N SER A 166 10.16 -7.57 3.07
CA SER A 166 11.39 -7.79 3.82
C SER A 166 11.89 -6.54 4.56
N ASN A 167 12.95 -6.71 5.33
CA ASN A 167 13.61 -5.63 6.03
C ASN A 167 14.42 -4.74 5.08
N LEU A 168 14.42 -3.43 5.37
CA LEU A 168 15.17 -2.42 4.62
C LEU A 168 16.67 -2.78 4.51
N ASP A 169 17.27 -3.25 5.60
CA ASP A 169 18.69 -3.62 5.65
C ASP A 169 19.02 -4.89 4.87
N LYS A 170 18.00 -5.64 4.45
CA LYS A 170 18.13 -6.92 3.73
C LYS A 170 17.71 -6.85 2.27
N ALA A 171 17.52 -5.65 1.69
CA ALA A 171 17.01 -5.47 0.33
C ALA A 171 17.73 -6.32 -0.72
N LYS A 172 19.09 -6.31 -0.71
CA LYS A 172 19.89 -7.08 -1.67
C LYS A 172 19.71 -8.59 -1.51
N SER A 173 19.68 -9.10 -0.29
CA SER A 173 19.47 -10.53 -0.02
C SER A 173 18.04 -10.97 -0.32
N SER A 174 17.08 -10.09 -0.16
CA SER A 174 15.67 -10.34 -0.50
C SER A 174 15.44 -10.46 -2.00
N LEU A 175 16.06 -9.60 -2.80
CA LEU A 175 16.05 -9.73 -4.26
C LEU A 175 16.71 -11.02 -4.74
N ALA A 176 17.72 -11.51 -4.02
CA ALA A 176 18.36 -12.81 -4.28
C ALA A 176 17.56 -14.01 -3.74
N GLY A 177 16.37 -13.79 -3.18
CA GLY A 177 15.51 -14.87 -2.65
C GLY A 177 15.98 -15.52 -1.35
N LYS A 178 16.89 -14.86 -0.59
CA LYS A 178 17.50 -15.42 0.60
C LYS A 178 16.85 -14.99 1.91
N THR A 179 16.08 -13.91 1.89
CA THR A 179 15.41 -13.33 3.06
C THR A 179 14.08 -12.71 2.67
N GLY A 180 13.21 -12.49 3.66
CA GLY A 180 11.89 -11.92 3.46
C GLY A 180 10.81 -12.97 3.21
N THR A 181 9.59 -12.50 3.04
CA THR A 181 8.45 -13.32 2.64
C THR A 181 8.20 -13.14 1.14
N THR A 182 8.30 -14.23 0.39
CA THR A 182 7.93 -14.25 -1.04
C THR A 182 6.47 -14.64 -1.19
N ILE A 183 5.72 -13.83 -1.95
CA ILE A 183 4.30 -14.01 -2.25
C ILE A 183 4.18 -14.32 -3.74
N THR A 184 3.43 -15.36 -4.07
CA THR A 184 3.12 -15.79 -5.45
C THR A 184 1.61 -15.91 -5.66
N ALA A 185 1.18 -16.09 -6.89
CA ALA A 185 -0.23 -16.30 -7.24
C ALA A 185 -0.82 -17.55 -6.58
#